data_d936cd7be41a411f577a484f08fc1f3a
#
_entry.id   d936cd7be41a411f577a484f08fc1f3a
#
_cell.length_a   1.000
_cell.length_b   1.000
_cell.length_c   1.000
_cell.angle_alpha   90.00
_cell.angle_beta   90.00
_cell.angle_gamma   90.00
#
_symmetry.space_group_name_H-M   'P 1'
#
loop_
_entity.id
_entity.type
_entity.pdbx_description
1 polymer ?
#
loop_
_entity_poly.entity_id
_entity_poly.type
_entity_poly.pdbx_seq_one_letter_code
_entity_poly.pdbx_strand_id
1 'polypeptide(L)'
;MDFTMNGRVQARRGNRCAGDDRWVAIAVSSDEEWRALCRVMGNPPWTADERFSDQLNRWLNQDELDPLIEEWTRARDCYEVMHTLQAAGGAAGAVLDNRDFPLDPHVKARDFFWLATRAETGTRPCYGSWQKLSKTPPALRMAAPALGQHNEQILSELLGLSRQEIEALANENIIATAPLGINEGPPPAWVVVPPAVMLQIGLIAAYDENYKAILGLPKDEIMGTTTTKDLSPSEL
;
A
#
# COMPACT_ATOMS: atom_id res chain seq x y z
N MET A 1 6.38 -11.21 -21.80
CA MET A 1 6.18 -9.91 -22.50
C MET A 1 7.18 -8.95 -21.92
N ASP A 2 8.33 -8.80 -22.60
CA ASP A 2 9.37 -7.88 -22.15
C ASP A 2 8.94 -6.45 -22.46
N PHE A 3 8.63 -5.68 -21.42
CA PHE A 3 8.50 -4.25 -21.55
C PHE A 3 9.90 -3.64 -21.66
N THR A 4 10.45 -3.61 -22.84
CA THR A 4 11.56 -2.74 -23.18
C THR A 4 11.06 -1.30 -23.24
N MET A 5 11.03 -0.63 -22.12
CA MET A 5 10.84 0.81 -22.05
C MET A 5 12.17 1.49 -22.36
N ASN A 6 12.29 2.01 -23.57
CA ASN A 6 13.19 3.07 -24.02
C ASN A 6 14.41 3.40 -23.14
N GLY A 7 15.54 2.74 -23.36
CA GLY A 7 16.89 3.30 -23.09
C GLY A 7 17.21 3.75 -21.67
N ARG A 8 16.38 3.43 -20.68
CA ARG A 8 16.63 3.78 -19.29
C ARG A 8 17.30 2.61 -18.60
N VAL A 9 18.54 2.79 -18.20
CA VAL A 9 19.17 1.91 -17.23
C VAL A 9 18.43 2.12 -15.92
N GLN A 10 17.47 1.29 -15.65
CA GLN A 10 16.93 1.16 -14.31
C GLN A 10 17.82 0.16 -13.57
N ALA A 11 18.29 0.53 -12.40
CA ALA A 11 18.64 -0.46 -11.41
C ALA A 11 17.37 -1.31 -11.18
N ARG A 12 17.29 -2.47 -11.81
CA ARG A 12 16.10 -3.35 -11.80
C ARG A 12 15.87 -3.98 -10.44
N ARG A 13 16.81 -3.84 -9.52
CA ARG A 13 16.74 -4.36 -8.16
C ARG A 13 16.93 -3.19 -7.21
N GLY A 14 16.05 -3.10 -6.21
CA GLY A 14 16.28 -2.18 -5.11
C GLY A 14 17.60 -2.53 -4.43
N ASN A 15 18.37 -1.52 -4.03
CA ASN A 15 19.58 -1.71 -3.26
C ASN A 15 19.20 -1.78 -1.78
N ARG A 16 19.76 -2.76 -1.04
CA ARG A 16 19.53 -2.88 0.40
C ARG A 16 20.16 -1.72 1.14
N CYS A 17 19.44 -1.24 2.13
CA CYS A 17 19.89 -0.22 3.08
C CYS A 17 20.12 -0.81 4.46
N ALA A 18 20.53 0.03 5.41
CA ALA A 18 20.64 -0.37 6.81
C ALA A 18 19.26 -0.72 7.39
N GLY A 19 19.21 -1.79 8.18
CA GLY A 19 17.99 -2.31 8.77
C GLY A 19 17.49 -3.60 8.14
N ASP A 20 16.43 -4.16 8.71
CA ASP A 20 15.80 -5.37 8.20
C ASP A 20 14.79 -4.99 7.12
N ASP A 21 14.87 -5.65 5.97
CA ASP A 21 14.01 -5.46 4.79
C ASP A 21 13.87 -3.99 4.34
N ARG A 22 14.97 -3.22 4.39
CA ARG A 22 15.04 -1.82 3.97
C ARG A 22 15.71 -1.69 2.63
N TRP A 23 15.08 -0.95 1.71
CA TRP A 23 15.50 -0.86 0.32
C TRP A 23 15.36 0.57 -0.22
N VAL A 24 16.21 0.90 -1.18
CA VAL A 24 16.12 2.13 -1.97
C VAL A 24 16.14 1.77 -3.45
N ALA A 25 15.24 2.37 -4.22
CA ALA A 25 15.27 2.31 -5.68
C ALA A 25 16.09 3.49 -6.21
N ILE A 26 17.09 3.21 -7.03
CA ILE A 26 17.95 4.20 -7.68
C ILE A 26 17.82 4.03 -9.19
N ALA A 27 17.57 5.13 -9.90
CA ALA A 27 17.52 5.14 -11.36
C ALA A 27 18.53 6.15 -11.91
N VAL A 28 19.33 5.72 -12.88
CA VAL A 28 20.32 6.54 -13.56
C VAL A 28 19.99 6.54 -15.04
N SER A 29 19.50 7.66 -15.57
CA SER A 29 19.05 7.78 -16.95
C SER A 29 19.98 8.64 -17.83
N SER A 30 20.99 9.26 -17.24
CA SER A 30 21.99 10.05 -17.98
C SER A 30 23.39 9.91 -17.35
N ASP A 31 24.40 10.32 -18.10
CA ASP A 31 25.77 10.35 -17.58
C ASP A 31 25.98 11.46 -16.54
N GLU A 32 25.15 12.49 -16.54
CA GLU A 32 25.12 13.51 -15.49
C GLU A 32 24.64 12.92 -14.16
N GLU A 33 23.55 12.15 -14.20
CA GLU A 33 23.03 11.44 -13.01
C GLU A 33 24.03 10.39 -12.52
N TRP A 34 24.71 9.69 -13.43
CA TRP A 34 25.78 8.76 -13.07
C TRP A 34 26.92 9.46 -12.33
N ARG A 35 27.41 10.58 -12.87
CA ARG A 35 28.46 11.37 -12.21
C ARG A 35 27.99 11.92 -10.85
N ALA A 36 26.71 12.27 -10.72
CA ALA A 36 26.13 12.71 -9.46
C ALA A 36 26.15 11.56 -8.43
N LEU A 37 25.71 10.36 -8.81
CA LEU A 37 25.77 9.16 -7.97
C LEU A 37 27.22 8.87 -7.54
N CYS A 38 28.16 8.87 -8.48
CA CYS A 38 29.58 8.65 -8.18
C CYS A 38 30.12 9.65 -7.15
N ARG A 39 29.82 10.95 -7.32
CA ARG A 39 30.24 12.00 -6.36
C ARG A 39 29.65 11.77 -4.97
N VAL A 40 28.38 11.41 -4.90
CA VAL A 40 27.70 11.11 -3.62
C VAL A 40 28.33 9.92 -2.91
N MET A 41 28.76 8.91 -3.67
CA MET A 41 29.49 7.76 -3.13
C MET A 41 30.96 8.06 -2.78
N GLY A 42 31.47 9.25 -3.10
CA GLY A 42 32.86 9.64 -2.86
C GLY A 42 33.83 9.20 -3.96
N ASN A 43 33.33 8.96 -5.17
CA ASN A 43 34.08 8.50 -6.35
C ASN A 43 34.97 7.27 -6.05
N PRO A 44 34.40 6.14 -5.64
CA PRO A 44 35.17 4.92 -5.44
C PRO A 44 35.96 4.55 -6.71
N PRO A 45 37.15 3.92 -6.60
CA PRO A 45 38.01 3.64 -7.77
C PRO A 45 37.33 2.88 -8.91
N TRP A 46 36.38 1.98 -8.58
CA TRP A 46 35.63 1.21 -9.57
C TRP A 46 34.70 2.05 -10.46
N THR A 47 34.34 3.28 -10.05
CA THR A 47 33.49 4.19 -10.86
C THR A 47 34.23 4.68 -12.14
N ALA A 48 35.56 4.56 -12.19
CA ALA A 48 36.38 4.89 -13.35
C ALA A 48 36.65 3.69 -14.28
N ASP A 49 36.10 2.51 -13.98
CA ASP A 49 36.25 1.28 -14.78
C ASP A 49 35.52 1.44 -16.12
N GLU A 50 36.16 1.00 -17.24
CA GLU A 50 35.57 1.04 -18.56
C GLU A 50 34.22 0.32 -18.67
N ARG A 51 34.01 -0.70 -17.85
CA ARG A 51 32.74 -1.44 -17.75
C ARG A 51 31.55 -0.55 -17.33
N PHE A 52 31.81 0.62 -16.74
CA PHE A 52 30.78 1.53 -16.26
C PHE A 52 30.88 2.93 -16.91
N SER A 53 31.68 3.07 -17.97
CA SER A 53 32.00 4.35 -18.60
C SER A 53 30.80 5.05 -19.23
N ASP A 54 29.85 4.31 -19.78
CA ASP A 54 28.62 4.81 -20.40
C ASP A 54 27.39 3.98 -20.05
N GLN A 55 26.24 4.44 -20.49
CA GLN A 55 24.95 3.83 -20.19
C GLN A 55 24.84 2.38 -20.65
N LEU A 56 25.34 2.08 -21.86
CA LEU A 56 25.27 0.72 -22.42
C LEU A 56 26.17 -0.23 -21.65
N ASN A 57 27.40 0.21 -21.34
CA ASN A 57 28.35 -0.58 -20.58
C ASN A 57 27.84 -0.84 -19.15
N ARG A 58 27.26 0.14 -18.48
CA ARG A 58 26.59 -0.07 -17.17
C ARG A 58 25.47 -1.07 -17.24
N TRP A 59 24.66 -1.04 -18.30
CA TRP A 59 23.57 -2.01 -18.48
C TRP A 59 24.09 -3.42 -18.74
N LEU A 60 25.11 -3.58 -19.57
CA LEU A 60 25.72 -4.89 -19.86
C LEU A 60 26.41 -5.50 -18.64
N ASN A 61 26.94 -4.68 -17.75
CA ASN A 61 27.66 -5.12 -16.53
C ASN A 61 26.83 -4.86 -15.24
N GLN A 62 25.51 -4.80 -15.33
CA GLN A 62 24.63 -4.46 -14.21
C GLN A 62 24.77 -5.44 -13.03
N ASP A 63 24.93 -6.72 -13.29
CA ASP A 63 25.07 -7.75 -12.24
C ASP A 63 26.38 -7.56 -11.42
N GLU A 64 27.39 -6.89 -11.97
CA GLU A 64 28.61 -6.52 -11.27
C GLU A 64 28.51 -5.14 -10.61
N LEU A 65 27.73 -4.24 -11.20
CA LEU A 65 27.54 -2.88 -10.70
C LEU A 65 26.64 -2.83 -9.46
N ASP A 66 25.54 -3.56 -9.48
CA ASP A 66 24.55 -3.54 -8.39
C ASP A 66 25.15 -3.87 -7.01
N PRO A 67 26.00 -4.92 -6.84
CA PRO A 67 26.66 -5.20 -5.57
C PRO A 67 27.56 -4.09 -5.07
N LEU A 68 28.25 -3.36 -6.00
CA LEU A 68 29.13 -2.25 -5.64
C LEU A 68 28.34 -1.04 -5.11
N ILE A 69 27.20 -0.76 -5.70
CA ILE A 69 26.29 0.28 -5.22
C ILE A 69 25.65 -0.17 -3.89
N GLU A 70 25.25 -1.42 -3.79
CA GLU A 70 24.63 -1.98 -2.57
C GLU A 70 25.59 -1.95 -1.38
N GLU A 71 26.89 -2.16 -1.56
CA GLU A 71 27.88 -2.02 -0.49
C GLU A 71 27.82 -0.61 0.14
N TRP A 72 27.64 0.41 -0.68
CA TRP A 72 27.52 1.79 -0.21
C TRP A 72 26.16 2.06 0.48
N THR A 73 25.05 1.54 -0.06
CA THR A 73 23.70 1.77 0.49
C THR A 73 23.44 1.00 1.78
N ARG A 74 24.01 -0.20 1.95
CA ARG A 74 23.82 -1.07 3.14
C ARG A 74 24.21 -0.42 4.47
N ALA A 75 25.13 0.53 4.43
CA ALA A 75 25.61 1.23 5.63
C ALA A 75 24.74 2.46 5.99
N ARG A 76 23.67 2.75 5.23
CA ARG A 76 22.91 4.00 5.29
C ARG A 76 21.41 3.73 5.39
N ASP A 77 20.69 4.67 6.03
CA ASP A 77 19.23 4.68 6.01
C ASP A 77 18.69 4.97 4.60
N CYS A 78 17.58 4.34 4.21
CA CYS A 78 17.01 4.45 2.87
C CYS A 78 16.53 5.87 2.55
N TYR A 79 16.02 6.63 3.53
CA TYR A 79 15.64 8.03 3.34
C TYR A 79 16.87 8.94 3.25
N GLU A 80 17.93 8.65 4.01
CA GLU A 80 19.21 9.36 3.89
C GLU A 80 19.77 9.22 2.47
N VAL A 81 19.81 7.97 1.94
CA VAL A 81 20.27 7.70 0.57
C VAL A 81 19.39 8.44 -0.44
N MET A 82 18.06 8.33 -0.31
CA MET A 82 17.11 9.00 -1.19
C MET A 82 17.34 10.51 -1.21
N HIS A 83 17.37 11.16 -0.05
CA HIS A 83 17.51 12.62 0.03
C HIS A 83 18.87 13.11 -0.47
N THR A 84 19.94 12.37 -0.16
CA THR A 84 21.28 12.74 -0.62
C THR A 84 21.41 12.65 -2.14
N LEU A 85 20.85 11.60 -2.76
CA LEU A 85 20.86 11.45 -4.21
C LEU A 85 19.96 12.47 -4.90
N GLN A 86 18.75 12.71 -4.39
CA GLN A 86 17.85 13.73 -4.94
C GLN A 86 18.45 15.13 -4.87
N ALA A 87 19.12 15.48 -3.77
CA ALA A 87 19.83 16.77 -3.64
C ALA A 87 20.98 16.93 -4.64
N ALA A 88 21.59 15.82 -5.06
CA ALA A 88 22.62 15.79 -6.10
C ALA A 88 22.08 15.75 -7.55
N GLY A 89 20.76 15.72 -7.72
CA GLY A 89 20.09 15.63 -9.02
C GLY A 89 19.85 14.20 -9.52
N GLY A 90 20.07 13.18 -8.69
CA GLY A 90 19.78 11.78 -9.01
C GLY A 90 18.36 11.38 -8.69
N ALA A 91 17.80 10.43 -9.42
CA ALA A 91 16.49 9.87 -9.13
C ALA A 91 16.63 8.69 -8.16
N ALA A 92 16.12 8.86 -6.94
CA ALA A 92 16.09 7.81 -5.92
C ALA A 92 14.81 7.89 -5.11
N GLY A 93 14.34 6.74 -4.60
CA GLY A 93 13.16 6.64 -3.75
C GLY A 93 13.30 5.52 -2.73
N ALA A 94 12.97 5.79 -1.47
CA ALA A 94 12.86 4.76 -0.46
C ALA A 94 11.72 3.80 -0.82
N VAL A 95 11.95 2.49 -0.67
CA VAL A 95 10.90 1.48 -0.83
C VAL A 95 10.19 1.38 0.51
N LEU A 96 8.90 1.69 0.50
CA LEU A 96 8.08 1.78 1.70
C LEU A 96 7.32 0.48 1.93
N ASP A 97 7.30 0.01 3.15
CA ASP A 97 6.40 -1.04 3.59
C ASP A 97 5.00 -0.48 3.95
N ASN A 98 4.07 -1.36 4.32
CA ASN A 98 2.71 -0.97 4.68
C ASN A 98 2.64 -0.11 5.95
N ARG A 99 3.66 -0.11 6.80
CA ARG A 99 3.75 0.74 7.99
C ARG A 99 4.26 2.12 7.64
N ASP A 100 5.30 2.19 6.82
CA ASP A 100 5.96 3.45 6.46
C ASP A 100 5.13 4.26 5.48
N PHE A 101 4.45 3.59 4.54
CA PHE A 101 3.69 4.25 3.49
C PHE A 101 2.66 5.29 4.01
N PRO A 102 1.79 4.99 4.99
CA PRO A 102 0.87 5.99 5.52
C PRO A 102 1.56 7.09 6.37
N LEU A 103 2.78 6.86 6.81
CA LEU A 103 3.55 7.82 7.59
C LEU A 103 4.43 8.73 6.73
N ASP A 104 4.67 8.34 5.48
CA ASP A 104 5.54 9.07 4.56
C ASP A 104 5.07 10.53 4.36
N PRO A 105 5.99 11.51 4.47
CA PRO A 105 5.64 12.93 4.33
C PRO A 105 5.04 13.29 2.97
N HIS A 106 5.49 12.66 1.87
CA HIS A 106 4.96 12.91 0.54
C HIS A 106 3.54 12.34 0.40
N VAL A 107 3.30 11.13 0.89
CA VAL A 107 1.98 10.48 0.90
C VAL A 107 0.98 11.33 1.70
N LYS A 108 1.39 11.86 2.86
CA LYS A 108 0.58 12.78 3.67
C LYS A 108 0.33 14.11 2.95
N ALA A 109 1.34 14.74 2.37
CA ALA A 109 1.21 15.98 1.63
C ALA A 109 0.30 15.84 0.39
N ARG A 110 0.20 14.63 -0.16
CA ARG A 110 -0.71 14.29 -1.26
C ARG A 110 -2.14 14.01 -0.79
N ASP A 111 -2.42 13.97 0.51
CA ASP A 111 -3.72 13.59 1.06
C ASP A 111 -4.21 12.26 0.44
N PHE A 112 -3.33 11.26 0.46
CA PHE A 112 -3.58 10.00 -0.24
C PHE A 112 -4.54 9.09 0.52
N PHE A 113 -4.55 9.16 1.85
CA PHE A 113 -5.45 8.37 2.68
C PHE A 113 -6.67 9.19 3.12
N TRP A 114 -7.84 8.65 2.88
CA TRP A 114 -9.11 9.21 3.34
C TRP A 114 -9.71 8.34 4.44
N LEU A 115 -10.36 8.95 5.41
CA LEU A 115 -11.04 8.21 6.48
C LEU A 115 -12.46 7.87 6.03
N ALA A 116 -12.77 6.59 5.95
CA ALA A 116 -14.10 6.06 5.67
C ALA A 116 -14.68 5.45 6.94
N THR A 117 -15.90 5.85 7.31
CA THR A 117 -16.63 5.31 8.46
C THR A 117 -17.72 4.37 7.99
N ARG A 118 -17.68 3.14 8.48
CA ARG A 118 -18.70 2.10 8.24
C ARG A 118 -19.28 1.62 9.57
N ALA A 119 -20.56 1.28 9.57
CA ALA A 119 -21.24 0.80 10.77
C ALA A 119 -20.58 -0.48 11.33
N GLU A 120 -20.16 -1.40 10.44
CA GLU A 120 -19.63 -2.71 10.81
C GLU A 120 -18.18 -2.71 11.24
N THR A 121 -17.37 -1.75 10.75
CA THR A 121 -15.90 -1.76 10.91
C THR A 121 -15.32 -0.50 11.53
N GLY A 122 -16.16 0.49 11.87
CA GLY A 122 -15.71 1.79 12.37
C GLY A 122 -14.98 2.63 11.31
N THR A 123 -14.22 3.61 11.76
CA THR A 123 -13.45 4.51 10.89
C THR A 123 -12.11 3.90 10.53
N ARG A 124 -11.85 3.77 9.23
CA ARG A 124 -10.62 3.18 8.68
C ARG A 124 -10.03 4.07 7.60
N PRO A 125 -8.69 4.12 7.47
CA PRO A 125 -8.07 4.73 6.30
C PRO A 125 -8.36 3.87 5.08
N CYS A 126 -8.74 4.52 4.00
CA CYS A 126 -8.87 3.92 2.68
C CYS A 126 -8.03 4.71 1.68
N TYR A 127 -7.68 4.09 0.58
CA TYR A 127 -6.98 4.78 -0.49
C TYR A 127 -7.91 5.82 -1.12
N GLY A 128 -7.47 7.07 -1.10
CA GLY A 128 -8.12 8.16 -1.80
C GLY A 128 -7.71 8.19 -3.28
N SER A 129 -8.02 9.28 -3.94
CA SER A 129 -7.59 9.49 -5.31
C SER A 129 -6.18 10.06 -5.37
N TRP A 130 -5.31 9.44 -6.14
CA TRP A 130 -3.98 9.96 -6.45
C TRP A 130 -4.04 11.13 -7.46
N GLN A 131 -5.09 11.17 -8.31
CA GLN A 131 -5.30 12.26 -9.24
C GLN A 131 -5.77 13.52 -8.50
N LYS A 132 -5.16 14.65 -8.79
CA LYS A 132 -5.57 15.96 -8.30
C LYS A 132 -6.18 16.73 -9.47
N LEU A 133 -7.49 16.54 -9.67
CA LEU A 133 -8.25 17.19 -10.73
C LEU A 133 -8.65 18.60 -10.29
N SER A 134 -8.26 19.62 -11.04
CA SER A 134 -8.48 21.03 -10.66
C SER A 134 -9.95 21.45 -10.74
N LYS A 135 -10.71 20.90 -11.70
CA LYS A 135 -12.12 21.28 -11.92
C LYS A 135 -13.10 20.37 -11.20
N THR A 136 -12.74 19.10 -11.03
CA THR A 136 -13.58 18.07 -10.41
C THR A 136 -12.76 17.31 -9.36
N PRO A 137 -12.38 17.95 -8.25
CA PRO A 137 -11.58 17.29 -7.22
C PRO A 137 -12.32 16.06 -6.71
N PRO A 138 -11.65 14.91 -6.63
CA PRO A 138 -12.27 13.72 -6.08
C PRO A 138 -12.51 13.90 -4.58
N ALA A 139 -13.62 13.32 -4.10
CA ALA A 139 -13.97 13.32 -2.68
C ALA A 139 -14.61 12.00 -2.29
N LEU A 140 -14.34 11.56 -1.06
CA LEU A 140 -15.06 10.44 -0.47
C LEU A 140 -16.46 10.93 -0.05
N ARG A 141 -17.48 10.52 -0.78
CA ARG A 141 -18.89 10.92 -0.50
C ARG A 141 -19.56 9.96 0.46
N MET A 142 -19.18 8.69 0.42
CA MET A 142 -19.70 7.63 1.27
C MET A 142 -18.70 6.49 1.34
N ALA A 143 -18.76 5.72 2.41
CA ALA A 143 -18.00 4.46 2.50
C ALA A 143 -18.57 3.40 1.55
N ALA A 144 -17.87 2.31 1.35
CA ALA A 144 -18.38 1.16 0.61
C ALA A 144 -19.68 0.66 1.27
N PRO A 145 -20.77 0.47 0.51
CA PRO A 145 -22.07 0.06 1.06
C PRO A 145 -22.02 -1.39 1.57
N ALA A 146 -22.82 -1.68 2.56
CA ALA A 146 -23.15 -3.05 2.95
C ALA A 146 -24.05 -3.70 1.91
N LEU A 147 -24.17 -5.05 1.96
CA LEU A 147 -25.05 -5.78 1.06
C LEU A 147 -26.48 -5.29 1.20
N GLY A 148 -27.11 -4.93 0.08
CA GLY A 148 -28.50 -4.47 0.03
C GLY A 148 -28.79 -3.14 0.74
N GLN A 149 -27.76 -2.43 1.22
CA GLN A 149 -27.94 -1.18 1.98
C GLN A 149 -28.83 -0.13 1.26
N HIS A 150 -28.80 -0.11 -0.05
CA HIS A 150 -29.52 0.86 -0.86
C HIS A 150 -30.67 0.22 -1.68
N ASN A 151 -31.09 -1.03 -1.34
CA ASN A 151 -32.15 -1.71 -2.09
C ASN A 151 -33.42 -0.85 -2.18
N GLU A 152 -33.93 -0.36 -1.04
CA GLU A 152 -35.13 0.45 -1.02
C GLU A 152 -34.96 1.74 -1.82
N GLN A 153 -33.87 2.46 -1.60
CA GLN A 153 -33.61 3.71 -2.30
C GLN A 153 -33.55 3.53 -3.83
N ILE A 154 -32.79 2.56 -4.30
CA ILE A 154 -32.61 2.31 -5.75
C ILE A 154 -33.93 1.82 -6.37
N LEU A 155 -34.59 0.89 -5.72
CA LEU A 155 -35.80 0.27 -6.28
C LEU A 155 -37.01 1.23 -6.24
N SER A 156 -37.17 1.99 -5.16
CA SER A 156 -38.30 2.94 -5.07
C SER A 156 -38.00 4.27 -5.77
N GLU A 157 -36.89 4.95 -5.43
CA GLU A 157 -36.66 6.33 -5.91
C GLU A 157 -36.19 6.38 -7.37
N LEU A 158 -35.35 5.39 -7.79
CA LEU A 158 -34.79 5.40 -9.14
C LEU A 158 -35.63 4.59 -10.12
N LEU A 159 -36.13 3.41 -9.73
CA LEU A 159 -36.91 2.51 -10.59
C LEU A 159 -38.43 2.65 -10.41
N GLY A 160 -38.88 3.36 -9.36
CA GLY A 160 -40.29 3.62 -9.12
C GLY A 160 -41.13 2.41 -8.66
N LEU A 161 -40.48 1.36 -8.16
CA LEU A 161 -41.19 0.19 -7.63
C LEU A 161 -41.95 0.58 -6.35
N SER A 162 -43.16 0.03 -6.23
CA SER A 162 -43.92 0.14 -5.01
C SER A 162 -43.32 -0.71 -3.89
N ARG A 163 -43.65 -0.38 -2.64
CA ARG A 163 -43.22 -1.16 -1.48
C ARG A 163 -43.63 -2.63 -1.56
N GLN A 164 -44.82 -2.92 -2.10
CA GLN A 164 -45.31 -4.30 -2.26
C GLN A 164 -44.46 -5.09 -3.27
N GLU A 165 -44.00 -4.44 -4.37
CA GLU A 165 -43.15 -5.09 -5.34
C GLU A 165 -41.75 -5.34 -4.75
N ILE A 166 -41.22 -4.42 -3.95
CA ILE A 166 -39.93 -4.59 -3.28
C ILE A 166 -39.99 -5.70 -2.25
N GLU A 167 -41.11 -5.79 -1.45
CA GLU A 167 -41.34 -6.88 -0.51
C GLU A 167 -41.48 -8.24 -1.23
N ALA A 168 -42.13 -8.30 -2.39
CA ALA A 168 -42.19 -9.49 -3.21
C ALA A 168 -40.79 -9.98 -3.65
N LEU A 169 -39.97 -9.07 -4.15
CA LEU A 169 -38.58 -9.40 -4.53
C LEU A 169 -37.76 -9.94 -3.34
N ALA A 170 -37.95 -9.37 -2.16
CA ALA A 170 -37.29 -9.85 -0.94
C ALA A 170 -37.79 -11.25 -0.53
N ASN A 171 -39.10 -11.52 -0.59
CA ASN A 171 -39.70 -12.81 -0.27
C ASN A 171 -39.25 -13.90 -1.26
N GLU A 172 -39.02 -13.56 -2.51
CA GLU A 172 -38.48 -14.46 -3.54
C GLU A 172 -36.94 -14.60 -3.48
N ASN A 173 -36.29 -13.99 -2.48
CA ASN A 173 -34.82 -13.96 -2.34
C ASN A 173 -34.06 -13.38 -3.55
N ILE A 174 -34.72 -12.54 -4.34
CA ILE A 174 -34.07 -11.81 -5.46
C ILE A 174 -33.20 -10.68 -4.91
N ILE A 175 -33.64 -10.04 -3.83
CA ILE A 175 -32.88 -9.02 -3.08
C ILE A 175 -32.75 -9.43 -1.62
N ALA A 176 -31.63 -9.06 -0.99
CA ALA A 176 -31.39 -9.35 0.42
C ALA A 176 -30.48 -8.28 1.04
N THR A 177 -30.46 -8.18 2.36
CA THR A 177 -29.55 -7.36 3.16
C THR A 177 -28.48 -8.18 3.87
N ALA A 178 -28.56 -9.52 3.74
CA ALA A 178 -27.55 -10.46 4.21
C ALA A 178 -27.40 -11.60 3.19
N PRO A 179 -26.25 -12.24 3.10
CA PRO A 179 -26.05 -13.39 2.23
C PRO A 179 -26.97 -14.54 2.64
N LEU A 180 -27.57 -15.21 1.65
CA LEU A 180 -28.42 -16.38 1.90
C LEU A 180 -27.57 -17.56 2.38
N GLY A 181 -28.10 -18.32 3.37
CA GLY A 181 -27.47 -19.54 3.87
C GLY A 181 -26.32 -19.34 4.85
N ILE A 182 -26.01 -18.10 5.24
CA ILE A 182 -24.92 -17.80 6.21
C ILE A 182 -25.49 -17.68 7.66
N ASN A 183 -26.79 -17.58 7.81
CA ASN A 183 -27.42 -17.29 9.12
C ASN A 183 -27.49 -18.47 10.10
N GLU A 184 -27.02 -19.66 9.76
CA GLU A 184 -27.15 -20.87 10.59
C GLU A 184 -25.82 -21.51 11.01
N GLY A 185 -24.69 -20.83 10.74
CA GLY A 185 -23.34 -21.33 11.08
C GLY A 185 -22.52 -20.32 11.85
N PRO A 186 -21.37 -20.73 12.40
CA PRO A 186 -20.39 -19.79 12.91
C PRO A 186 -20.02 -18.83 11.78
N PRO A 187 -19.71 -17.56 12.10
CA PRO A 187 -19.33 -16.59 11.09
C PRO A 187 -18.21 -17.18 10.22
N PRO A 188 -18.29 -16.99 8.89
CA PRO A 188 -17.28 -17.55 7.99
C PRO A 188 -15.88 -17.08 8.38
N ALA A 189 -14.88 -17.91 8.13
CA ALA A 189 -13.48 -17.72 8.53
C ALA A 189 -12.79 -16.42 8.02
N TRP A 190 -13.46 -15.64 7.16
CA TRP A 190 -13.02 -14.30 6.78
C TRP A 190 -13.50 -13.19 7.75
N VAL A 191 -14.19 -13.55 8.82
CA VAL A 191 -14.32 -12.67 9.99
C VAL A 191 -12.93 -12.21 10.39
N VAL A 192 -12.79 -10.91 10.51
CA VAL A 192 -11.53 -10.21 10.81
C VAL A 192 -10.72 -10.97 11.84
N VAL A 193 -9.77 -11.78 11.36
CA VAL A 193 -8.87 -12.52 12.25
C VAL A 193 -8.05 -11.48 13.01
N PRO A 194 -8.07 -11.47 14.35
CA PRO A 194 -7.28 -10.53 15.11
C PRO A 194 -5.81 -10.62 14.74
N PRO A 195 -5.08 -9.50 14.63
CA PRO A 195 -3.66 -9.52 14.28
C PRO A 195 -2.81 -10.44 15.16
N ALA A 196 -3.14 -10.58 16.44
CA ALA A 196 -2.48 -11.53 17.34
C ALA A 196 -2.62 -12.99 16.88
N VAL A 197 -3.81 -13.36 16.35
CA VAL A 197 -4.05 -14.71 15.78
C VAL A 197 -3.35 -14.84 14.44
N MET A 198 -3.35 -13.82 13.58
CA MET A 198 -2.60 -13.82 12.32
C MET A 198 -1.11 -14.02 12.54
N LEU A 199 -0.55 -13.42 13.60
CA LEU A 199 0.83 -13.63 14.01
C LEU A 199 1.07 -15.07 14.45
N GLN A 200 0.16 -15.62 15.28
CA GLN A 200 0.26 -16.97 15.82
C GLN A 200 0.23 -18.05 14.73
N ILE A 201 -0.59 -17.86 13.69
CA ILE A 201 -0.70 -18.80 12.55
C ILE A 201 0.25 -18.47 11.39
N GLY A 202 1.15 -17.50 11.57
CA GLY A 202 2.19 -17.15 10.58
C GLY A 202 1.69 -16.42 9.34
N LEU A 203 0.49 -15.83 9.34
CA LEU A 203 -0.03 -15.01 8.24
C LEU A 203 0.63 -13.63 8.18
N ILE A 204 1.13 -13.12 9.29
CA ILE A 204 1.92 -11.88 9.36
C ILE A 204 3.16 -12.13 10.22
N ALA A 205 4.26 -11.44 9.90
CA ALA A 205 5.53 -11.57 10.62
C ALA A 205 5.61 -10.69 11.87
N ALA A 206 4.92 -9.55 11.87
CA ALA A 206 4.91 -8.59 12.98
C ALA A 206 3.59 -7.82 13.03
N TYR A 207 3.27 -7.31 14.22
CA TYR A 207 2.10 -6.49 14.47
C TYR A 207 2.41 -5.42 15.52
N ASP A 208 2.04 -4.18 15.24
CA ASP A 208 2.16 -3.08 16.19
C ASP A 208 0.78 -2.77 16.80
N GLU A 209 0.61 -3.06 18.08
CA GLU A 209 -0.65 -2.83 18.81
C GLU A 209 -1.05 -1.36 18.86
N ASN A 210 -0.09 -0.46 18.68
CA ASN A 210 -0.32 0.98 18.72
C ASN A 210 -0.49 1.60 17.32
N TYR A 211 -0.67 0.80 16.25
CA TYR A 211 -0.73 1.32 14.88
C TYR A 211 -1.76 2.45 14.70
N LYS A 212 -2.90 2.40 15.39
CA LYS A 212 -3.91 3.44 15.33
C LYS A 212 -3.42 4.76 15.91
N ALA A 213 -2.77 4.70 17.07
CA ALA A 213 -2.19 5.89 17.71
C ALA A 213 -1.06 6.46 16.85
N ILE A 214 -0.23 5.61 16.27
CA ILE A 214 0.86 6.01 15.37
C ILE A 214 0.30 6.72 14.11
N LEU A 215 -0.82 6.23 13.56
CA LEU A 215 -1.47 6.81 12.39
C LEU A 215 -2.40 7.98 12.73
N GLY A 216 -2.58 8.33 14.01
CA GLY A 216 -3.52 9.36 14.45
C GLY A 216 -4.99 9.01 14.19
N LEU A 217 -5.32 7.71 14.15
CA LEU A 217 -6.67 7.24 13.90
C LEU A 217 -7.53 7.28 15.18
N PRO A 218 -8.84 7.53 15.06
CA PRO A 218 -9.74 7.47 16.20
C PRO A 218 -9.75 6.06 16.81
N LYS A 219 -9.97 5.98 18.13
CA LYS A 219 -10.24 4.71 18.79
C LYS A 219 -11.53 4.13 18.21
N ASP A 220 -11.51 2.83 17.87
CA ASP A 220 -12.75 2.19 17.40
C ASP A 220 -13.74 2.11 18.55
N GLU A 221 -14.85 2.76 18.40
CA GLU A 221 -16.09 2.35 19.01
C GLU A 221 -16.70 1.29 18.09
N ILE A 222 -16.29 0.05 18.25
CA ILE A 222 -16.90 -1.06 17.51
C ILE A 222 -18.29 -1.28 18.11
N MET A 223 -19.31 -0.73 17.46
CA MET A 223 -20.69 -1.03 17.78
C MET A 223 -20.97 -2.48 17.38
N GLY A 224 -21.05 -3.37 18.36
CA GLY A 224 -21.76 -4.65 18.25
C GLY A 224 -21.07 -5.81 17.54
N THR A 225 -19.75 -5.81 17.34
CA THR A 225 -19.08 -7.03 16.92
C THR A 225 -18.78 -7.90 18.14
N THR A 226 -19.34 -9.08 18.18
CA THR A 226 -18.91 -10.16 19.07
C THR A 226 -17.41 -10.32 18.87
N THR A 227 -16.62 -9.90 19.83
CA THR A 227 -15.18 -10.07 19.76
C THR A 227 -14.91 -11.56 19.83
N THR A 228 -14.19 -12.10 18.85
CA THR A 228 -13.67 -13.47 18.82
C THR A 228 -12.67 -13.76 19.95
N LYS A 229 -12.84 -13.11 21.11
CA LYS A 229 -11.99 -13.32 22.28
C LYS A 229 -12.06 -14.74 22.83
N ASP A 230 -13.06 -15.50 22.39
CA ASP A 230 -13.38 -16.82 22.94
C ASP A 230 -13.23 -17.99 21.95
N LEU A 231 -12.72 -17.75 20.73
CA LEU A 231 -12.45 -18.84 19.78
C LEU A 231 -11.08 -19.46 20.09
N SER A 232 -11.08 -20.75 20.37
CA SER A 232 -9.86 -21.53 20.49
C SER A 232 -9.18 -21.73 19.13
N PRO A 233 -7.85 -21.94 19.07
CA PRO A 233 -7.13 -22.18 17.81
C PRO A 233 -7.63 -23.37 16.99
N SER A 234 -8.48 -24.25 17.58
CA SER A 234 -9.09 -25.40 16.92
C SER A 234 -10.44 -25.08 16.27
N GLU A 235 -10.97 -23.86 16.45
CA GLU A 235 -12.24 -23.38 15.89
C GLU A 235 -12.02 -22.37 14.75
N LEU A 236 -10.76 -22.07 14.41
CA LEU A 236 -10.30 -21.32 13.26
C LEU A 236 -9.79 -22.25 12.17
#